data_23fd87f78ba74dd95d535294a8d719fc
#
_entry.id   23fd87f78ba74dd95d535294a8d719fc
#
_cell.length_a   1.000
_cell.length_b   1.000
_cell.length_c   1.000
_cell.angle_alpha   90.00
_cell.angle_beta   90.00
_cell.angle_gamma   90.00
#
_symmetry.space_group_name_H-M   'P 1'
#
loop_
_entity.id
_entity.type
_entity.pdbx_description
1 polymer ?
#
loop_
_entity_poly.entity_id
_entity_poly.type
_entity_poly.pdbx_seq_one_letter_code
_entity_poly.pdbx_strand_id
1 'polypeptide(L)'
;MFENLKIRNRLGKAFRIIVTTCSIAAVLGVVMLIVTMTLYKNALNNYGFSQGDIGKALVAFTDTRSATRAIVGYDDDSLISQMSDTHDERKATFEQYWEIVDEVTTTSKEQEIYDSIDAKLEDYWTTEQKAIDTGKTTDPGQSAKAQNIMIDEVAPLYDEIYSGMRDLMNTKVTEGDHLADTLSVVTLIFIIIIAVIIIVS
;
A
#
# COMPACT_ATOMS: atom_id res chain seq x y z
N MET A 1 56.82 -14.01 2.65
CA MET A 1 56.43 -13.88 4.06
C MET A 1 56.63 -15.17 4.89
N PHE A 2 56.71 -16.37 4.30
CA PHE A 2 56.80 -17.67 5.00
C PHE A 2 58.14 -18.39 4.89
N GLU A 3 59.14 -17.84 4.19
CA GLU A 3 60.39 -18.55 3.81
C GLU A 3 61.24 -19.05 4.98
N ASN A 4 61.22 -18.40 6.12
CA ASN A 4 62.10 -18.74 7.27
C ASN A 4 61.39 -19.41 8.47
N LEU A 5 60.14 -19.91 8.31
CA LEU A 5 59.41 -20.56 9.39
C LEU A 5 59.42 -22.08 9.24
N LYS A 6 59.59 -22.83 10.36
CA LYS A 6 59.39 -24.30 10.37
C LYS A 6 57.99 -24.64 9.84
N ILE A 7 57.87 -25.76 9.08
CA ILE A 7 56.63 -26.19 8.41
C ILE A 7 55.40 -26.10 9.32
N ARG A 8 55.51 -26.53 10.59
CA ARG A 8 54.42 -26.47 11.61
C ARG A 8 53.94 -25.05 11.83
N ASN A 9 54.83 -24.06 11.88
CA ASN A 9 54.46 -22.67 12.12
C ASN A 9 53.82 -22.02 10.88
N ARG A 10 54.23 -22.42 9.68
CA ARG A 10 53.64 -21.97 8.40
C ARG A 10 52.21 -22.50 8.29
N LEU A 11 52.00 -23.80 8.56
CA LEU A 11 50.70 -24.43 8.53
C LEU A 11 49.75 -23.82 9.58
N GLY A 12 50.23 -23.58 10.81
CA GLY A 12 49.42 -22.94 11.87
C GLY A 12 49.03 -21.48 11.54
N LYS A 13 49.90 -20.71 10.87
CA LYS A 13 49.56 -19.36 10.41
C LYS A 13 48.51 -19.38 9.28
N ALA A 14 48.70 -20.23 8.28
CA ALA A 14 47.76 -20.39 7.19
C ALA A 14 46.38 -20.79 7.69
N PHE A 15 46.32 -21.77 8.61
CA PHE A 15 45.04 -22.21 9.23
C PHE A 15 44.34 -21.08 10.00
N ARG A 16 45.09 -20.28 10.78
CA ARG A 16 44.50 -19.12 11.50
C ARG A 16 43.93 -18.09 10.54
N ILE A 17 44.64 -17.78 9.44
CA ILE A 17 44.15 -16.83 8.43
C ILE A 17 42.85 -17.33 7.85
N ILE A 18 42.80 -18.59 7.40
CA ILE A 18 41.57 -19.19 6.83
C ILE A 18 40.40 -19.13 7.82
N VAL A 19 40.61 -19.59 9.07
CA VAL A 19 39.56 -19.58 10.09
C VAL A 19 39.06 -18.16 10.37
N THR A 20 40.00 -17.20 10.51
CA THR A 20 39.59 -15.79 10.76
C THR A 20 38.80 -15.23 9.59
N THR A 21 39.22 -15.48 8.36
CA THR A 21 38.53 -14.99 7.17
C THR A 21 37.15 -15.64 6.99
N CYS A 22 37.06 -16.96 7.18
CA CYS A 22 35.76 -17.65 7.16
C CYS A 22 34.82 -17.14 8.27
N SER A 23 35.35 -16.84 9.45
CA SER A 23 34.54 -16.26 10.53
C SER A 23 34.02 -14.85 10.18
N ILE A 24 34.85 -14.00 9.60
CA ILE A 24 34.43 -12.67 9.13
C ILE A 24 33.37 -12.79 8.04
N ALA A 25 33.59 -13.67 7.04
CA ALA A 25 32.62 -13.88 5.97
C ALA A 25 31.28 -14.41 6.52
N ALA A 26 31.30 -15.31 7.50
CA ALA A 26 30.09 -15.81 8.15
C ALA A 26 29.33 -14.72 8.90
N VAL A 27 30.04 -13.87 9.66
CA VAL A 27 29.41 -12.72 10.36
C VAL A 27 28.78 -11.75 9.37
N LEU A 28 29.50 -11.39 8.31
CA LEU A 28 28.96 -10.52 7.26
C LEU A 28 27.73 -11.13 6.59
N GLY A 29 27.72 -12.43 6.33
CA GLY A 29 26.57 -13.15 5.80
C GLY A 29 25.34 -13.08 6.72
N VAL A 30 25.52 -13.24 8.02
CA VAL A 30 24.42 -13.09 9.01
C VAL A 30 23.90 -11.66 9.07
N VAL A 31 24.78 -10.67 9.11
CA VAL A 31 24.36 -9.25 9.09
C VAL A 31 23.57 -8.93 7.82
N MET A 32 24.03 -9.41 6.67
CA MET A 32 23.33 -9.23 5.41
C MET A 32 21.91 -9.85 5.44
N LEU A 33 21.77 -11.08 5.96
CA LEU A 33 20.47 -11.71 6.08
C LEU A 33 19.50 -10.88 6.95
N ILE A 34 19.98 -10.35 8.08
CA ILE A 34 19.16 -9.51 8.97
C ILE A 34 18.72 -8.21 8.25
N VAL A 35 19.66 -7.54 7.57
CA VAL A 35 19.36 -6.31 6.83
C VAL A 35 18.35 -6.58 5.72
N THR A 36 18.59 -7.60 4.89
CA THR A 36 17.69 -7.97 3.80
C THR A 36 16.30 -8.34 4.32
N MET A 37 16.21 -9.09 5.42
CA MET A 37 14.92 -9.48 6.01
C MET A 37 14.15 -8.26 6.55
N THR A 38 14.84 -7.31 7.15
CA THR A 38 14.21 -6.06 7.65
C THR A 38 13.69 -5.21 6.51
N LEU A 39 14.50 -5.00 5.47
CA LEU A 39 14.12 -4.23 4.30
C LEU A 39 12.97 -4.91 3.52
N TYR A 40 12.99 -6.24 3.41
CA TYR A 40 11.91 -7.01 2.79
C TYR A 40 10.58 -6.87 3.56
N LYS A 41 10.63 -6.94 4.90
CA LYS A 41 9.42 -6.70 5.72
C LYS A 41 8.86 -5.29 5.51
N ASN A 42 9.73 -4.28 5.49
CA ASN A 42 9.31 -2.91 5.22
C ASN A 42 8.69 -2.76 3.83
N ALA A 43 9.30 -3.41 2.81
CA ALA A 43 8.76 -3.42 1.46
C ALA A 43 7.35 -4.04 1.40
N LEU A 44 7.15 -5.19 2.05
CA LEU A 44 5.85 -5.85 2.10
C LEU A 44 4.80 -5.00 2.82
N ASN A 45 5.14 -4.44 3.98
CA ASN A 45 4.17 -3.67 4.78
C ASN A 45 3.80 -2.34 4.10
N ASN A 46 4.81 -1.58 3.64
CA ASN A 46 4.57 -0.22 3.15
C ASN A 46 4.10 -0.18 1.70
N TYR A 47 4.41 -1.22 0.90
CA TYR A 47 4.08 -1.24 -0.53
C TYR A 47 3.22 -2.43 -0.94
N GLY A 48 3.55 -3.66 -0.50
CA GLY A 48 2.82 -4.85 -0.91
C GLY A 48 1.43 -4.95 -0.31
N PHE A 49 1.31 -4.91 1.01
CA PHE A 49 0.02 -5.04 1.70
C PHE A 49 -0.82 -3.76 1.61
N SER A 50 -0.18 -2.59 1.63
CA SER A 50 -0.88 -1.31 1.52
C SER A 50 -1.63 -1.14 0.20
N GLN A 51 -1.14 -1.71 -0.91
CA GLN A 51 -1.91 -1.77 -2.17
C GLN A 51 -3.23 -2.54 -2.00
N GLY A 52 -3.20 -3.63 -1.23
CA GLY A 52 -4.38 -4.40 -0.90
C GLY A 52 -5.39 -3.60 -0.07
N ASP A 53 -4.92 -2.78 0.87
CA ASP A 53 -5.79 -1.97 1.74
C ASP A 53 -6.38 -0.78 0.98
N ILE A 54 -5.61 -0.10 0.12
CA ILE A 54 -6.14 0.89 -0.83
C ILE A 54 -7.18 0.25 -1.76
N GLY A 55 -6.91 -0.96 -2.26
CA GLY A 55 -7.86 -1.71 -3.08
C GLY A 55 -9.17 -2.01 -2.37
N LYS A 56 -9.13 -2.38 -1.08
CA LYS A 56 -10.33 -2.62 -0.26
C LYS A 56 -11.10 -1.32 0.01
N ALA A 57 -10.39 -0.23 0.32
CA ALA A 57 -11.01 1.10 0.43
C ALA A 57 -11.71 1.49 -0.87
N LEU A 58 -11.05 1.30 -2.02
CA LEU A 58 -11.59 1.60 -3.34
C LEU A 58 -12.85 0.78 -3.68
N VAL A 59 -12.85 -0.52 -3.35
CA VAL A 59 -14.03 -1.39 -3.52
C VAL A 59 -15.16 -0.93 -2.63
N ALA A 60 -14.91 -0.69 -1.34
CA ALA A 60 -15.93 -0.21 -0.41
C ALA A 60 -16.51 1.15 -0.86
N PHE A 61 -15.67 2.09 -1.31
CA PHE A 61 -16.09 3.37 -1.87
C PHE A 61 -16.97 3.22 -3.13
N THR A 62 -16.64 2.29 -4.00
CA THR A 62 -17.43 1.98 -5.19
C THR A 62 -18.77 1.34 -4.82
N ASP A 63 -18.79 0.49 -3.79
CA ASP A 63 -19.99 -0.17 -3.29
C ASP A 63 -20.94 0.83 -2.64
N THR A 64 -20.46 1.86 -1.90
CA THR A 64 -21.33 2.94 -1.38
C THR A 64 -22.06 3.65 -2.51
N ARG A 65 -21.33 4.07 -3.54
CA ARG A 65 -21.94 4.69 -4.73
C ARG A 65 -22.98 3.79 -5.40
N SER A 66 -22.70 2.49 -5.47
CA SER A 66 -23.65 1.53 -6.06
C SER A 66 -24.93 1.40 -5.23
N ALA A 67 -24.79 1.37 -3.89
CA ALA A 67 -25.91 1.37 -2.97
C ALA A 67 -26.72 2.68 -3.07
N THR A 68 -26.07 3.83 -3.14
CA THR A 68 -26.72 5.14 -3.33
C THR A 68 -27.52 5.18 -4.63
N ARG A 69 -26.97 4.68 -5.74
CA ARG A 69 -27.70 4.57 -7.01
C ARG A 69 -28.94 3.69 -6.88
N ALA A 70 -28.85 2.61 -6.12
CA ALA A 70 -29.99 1.73 -5.87
C ALA A 70 -31.06 2.43 -4.98
N ILE A 71 -30.64 3.15 -3.93
CA ILE A 71 -31.54 3.93 -3.07
C ILE A 71 -32.35 4.94 -3.90
N VAL A 72 -31.70 5.70 -4.78
CA VAL A 72 -32.37 6.72 -5.57
C VAL A 72 -33.11 6.18 -6.81
N GLY A 73 -32.87 4.91 -7.16
CA GLY A 73 -33.45 4.28 -8.34
C GLY A 73 -34.60 3.30 -8.06
N TYR A 74 -34.73 2.79 -6.84
CA TYR A 74 -35.80 1.87 -6.47
C TYR A 74 -37.11 2.59 -6.16
N ASP A 75 -38.22 1.91 -6.41
CA ASP A 75 -39.59 2.32 -6.10
C ASP A 75 -40.26 1.46 -5.02
N ASP A 76 -39.47 0.68 -4.30
CA ASP A 76 -39.90 -0.21 -3.21
C ASP A 76 -39.18 0.17 -1.92
N ASP A 77 -39.97 0.54 -0.87
CA ASP A 77 -39.45 0.98 0.42
C ASP A 77 -38.58 -0.07 1.13
N SER A 78 -38.86 -1.37 0.94
CA SER A 78 -38.07 -2.45 1.54
C SER A 78 -36.68 -2.54 0.88
N LEU A 79 -36.62 -2.41 -0.44
CA LEU A 79 -35.35 -2.40 -1.18
C LEU A 79 -34.55 -1.13 -0.89
N ILE A 80 -35.20 0.02 -0.81
CA ILE A 80 -34.59 1.29 -0.41
C ILE A 80 -33.95 1.18 0.97
N SER A 81 -34.71 0.61 1.96
CA SER A 81 -34.18 0.39 3.31
C SER A 81 -32.97 -0.56 3.33
N GLN A 82 -33.06 -1.70 2.62
CA GLN A 82 -31.96 -2.65 2.52
C GLN A 82 -30.70 -2.03 1.91
N MET A 83 -30.85 -1.21 0.87
CA MET A 83 -29.73 -0.53 0.25
C MET A 83 -29.14 0.58 1.13
N SER A 84 -29.97 1.23 1.97
CA SER A 84 -29.49 2.18 2.97
C SER A 84 -28.61 1.49 4.02
N ASP A 85 -29.02 0.34 4.53
CA ASP A 85 -28.23 -0.45 5.47
C ASP A 85 -26.90 -0.91 4.82
N THR A 86 -26.98 -1.31 3.55
CA THR A 86 -25.79 -1.70 2.76
C THR A 86 -24.83 -0.52 2.57
N HIS A 87 -25.36 0.66 2.25
CA HIS A 87 -24.56 1.89 2.10
C HIS A 87 -23.79 2.20 3.39
N ASP A 88 -24.49 2.18 4.54
CA ASP A 88 -23.86 2.50 5.83
C ASP A 88 -22.78 1.48 6.21
N GLU A 89 -23.00 0.19 5.95
CA GLU A 89 -22.00 -0.86 6.14
C GLU A 89 -20.77 -0.63 5.26
N ARG A 90 -20.96 -0.30 3.97
CA ARG A 90 -19.87 -0.08 3.03
C ARG A 90 -19.09 1.20 3.33
N LYS A 91 -19.78 2.26 3.77
CA LYS A 91 -19.16 3.49 4.23
C LYS A 91 -18.26 3.23 5.45
N ALA A 92 -18.77 2.53 6.47
CA ALA A 92 -17.96 2.16 7.63
C ALA A 92 -16.75 1.28 7.25
N THR A 93 -16.92 0.37 6.28
CA THR A 93 -15.81 -0.44 5.74
C THR A 93 -14.78 0.45 5.03
N PHE A 94 -15.22 1.43 4.25
CA PHE A 94 -14.34 2.40 3.62
C PHE A 94 -13.54 3.19 4.66
N GLU A 95 -14.21 3.76 5.65
CA GLU A 95 -13.58 4.56 6.71
C GLU A 95 -12.50 3.75 7.46
N GLN A 96 -12.79 2.49 7.77
CA GLN A 96 -11.82 1.59 8.40
C GLN A 96 -10.56 1.38 7.55
N TYR A 97 -10.71 1.12 6.25
CA TYR A 97 -9.55 0.93 5.38
C TYR A 97 -8.85 2.24 5.05
N TRP A 98 -9.57 3.35 5.00
CA TRP A 98 -8.99 4.67 4.77
C TRP A 98 -8.08 5.12 5.92
N GLU A 99 -8.44 4.82 7.17
CA GLU A 99 -7.57 5.00 8.34
C GLU A 99 -6.28 4.15 8.23
N ILE A 100 -6.39 2.88 7.79
CA ILE A 100 -5.21 2.03 7.55
C ILE A 100 -4.33 2.61 6.44
N VAL A 101 -4.93 3.18 5.38
CA VAL A 101 -4.19 3.81 4.28
C VAL A 101 -3.38 5.01 4.76
N ASP A 102 -3.91 5.82 5.67
CA ASP A 102 -3.18 6.93 6.31
C ASP A 102 -1.91 6.42 7.03
N GLU A 103 -2.07 5.38 7.87
CA GLU A 103 -0.95 4.81 8.62
C GLU A 103 0.21 4.28 7.75
N VAL A 104 -0.10 3.81 6.54
CA VAL A 104 0.90 3.27 5.61
C VAL A 104 1.37 4.26 4.54
N THR A 105 0.87 5.49 4.56
CA THR A 105 1.30 6.60 3.72
C THR A 105 2.60 7.18 4.29
N THR A 106 3.73 6.88 3.64
CA THR A 106 5.07 7.08 4.24
C THR A 106 5.96 8.05 3.50
N THR A 107 5.67 8.36 2.23
CA THR A 107 6.45 9.31 1.44
C THR A 107 5.71 10.63 1.25
N SER A 108 6.45 11.72 1.03
CA SER A 108 5.84 13.04 0.80
C SER A 108 4.91 13.07 -0.41
N LYS A 109 5.23 12.26 -1.43
CA LYS A 109 4.38 12.15 -2.63
C LYS A 109 3.08 11.42 -2.35
N GLU A 110 3.15 10.33 -1.59
CA GLU A 110 1.96 9.60 -1.15
C GLU A 110 1.08 10.49 -0.27
N GLN A 111 1.67 11.23 0.67
CA GLN A 111 0.95 12.14 1.55
C GLN A 111 0.23 13.25 0.77
N GLU A 112 0.87 13.85 -0.22
CA GLU A 112 0.23 14.86 -1.08
C GLU A 112 -1.01 14.31 -1.79
N ILE A 113 -0.93 13.07 -2.30
CA ILE A 113 -2.07 12.42 -2.96
C ILE A 113 -3.16 12.09 -1.94
N TYR A 114 -2.80 11.51 -0.78
CA TYR A 114 -3.73 11.18 0.29
C TYR A 114 -4.49 12.42 0.77
N ASP A 115 -3.78 13.50 1.13
CA ASP A 115 -4.36 14.75 1.60
C ASP A 115 -5.31 15.37 0.55
N SER A 116 -4.96 15.25 -0.73
CA SER A 116 -5.82 15.73 -1.83
C SER A 116 -7.12 14.93 -1.95
N ILE A 117 -7.10 13.64 -1.63
CA ILE A 117 -8.29 12.78 -1.60
C ILE A 117 -9.12 13.11 -0.36
N ASP A 118 -8.48 13.12 0.80
CA ASP A 118 -9.12 13.31 2.10
C ASP A 118 -9.88 14.64 2.18
N ALA A 119 -9.29 15.70 1.65
CA ALA A 119 -9.93 17.01 1.55
C ALA A 119 -11.24 17.02 0.72
N LYS A 120 -11.45 16.04 -0.16
CA LYS A 120 -12.66 15.93 -1.00
C LYS A 120 -13.70 14.98 -0.44
N LEU A 121 -13.33 14.12 0.50
CA LEU A 121 -14.24 13.12 1.06
C LEU A 121 -15.39 13.77 1.82
N GLU A 122 -15.17 14.86 2.56
CA GLU A 122 -16.23 15.57 3.29
C GLU A 122 -17.29 16.12 2.32
N ASP A 123 -16.85 16.77 1.24
CA ASP A 123 -17.75 17.30 0.21
C ASP A 123 -18.51 16.18 -0.50
N TYR A 124 -17.83 15.07 -0.80
CA TYR A 124 -18.45 13.91 -1.43
C TYR A 124 -19.55 13.32 -0.53
N TRP A 125 -19.24 13.00 0.74
CA TRP A 125 -20.22 12.40 1.65
C TRP A 125 -21.39 13.33 1.91
N THR A 126 -21.16 14.63 2.01
CA THR A 126 -22.22 15.64 2.19
C THR A 126 -23.13 15.68 0.97
N THR A 127 -22.56 15.67 -0.23
CA THR A 127 -23.32 15.72 -1.48
C THR A 127 -24.05 14.42 -1.76
N GLU A 128 -23.41 13.26 -1.48
CA GLU A 128 -24.04 11.95 -1.59
C GLU A 128 -25.22 11.81 -0.61
N GLN A 129 -25.07 12.26 0.64
CA GLN A 129 -26.13 12.25 1.62
C GLN A 129 -27.33 13.09 1.16
N LYS A 130 -27.10 14.26 0.56
CA LYS A 130 -28.16 15.09 -0.06
C LYS A 130 -28.91 14.32 -1.15
N ALA A 131 -28.24 13.52 -1.97
CA ALA A 131 -28.88 12.69 -2.96
C ALA A 131 -29.71 11.57 -2.30
N ILE A 132 -29.17 10.91 -1.27
CA ILE A 132 -29.88 9.87 -0.49
C ILE A 132 -31.14 10.46 0.14
N ASP A 133 -31.04 11.58 0.87
CA ASP A 133 -32.17 12.20 1.56
C ASP A 133 -33.27 12.65 0.58
N THR A 134 -32.88 13.04 -0.62
CA THR A 134 -33.82 13.42 -1.69
C THR A 134 -34.48 12.20 -2.33
N GLY A 135 -33.73 11.11 -2.51
CA GLY A 135 -34.13 9.94 -3.29
C GLY A 135 -34.61 8.75 -2.46
N LYS A 136 -34.51 8.79 -1.14
CA LYS A 136 -35.02 7.75 -0.23
C LYS A 136 -36.55 7.79 -0.13
N THR A 137 -37.20 7.55 -1.26
CA THR A 137 -38.66 7.66 -1.41
C THR A 137 -39.12 6.92 -2.65
N THR A 138 -40.40 6.53 -2.64
CA THR A 138 -41.10 5.96 -3.81
C THR A 138 -41.74 7.03 -4.71
N ASP A 139 -41.53 8.33 -4.45
CA ASP A 139 -42.00 9.43 -5.31
C ASP A 139 -41.07 9.57 -6.55
N PRO A 140 -41.59 9.32 -7.77
CA PRO A 140 -40.75 9.40 -8.97
C PRO A 140 -40.16 10.79 -9.23
N GLY A 141 -40.82 11.84 -8.78
CA GLY A 141 -40.35 13.22 -8.95
C GLY A 141 -39.16 13.53 -8.04
N GLN A 142 -39.15 13.00 -6.84
CA GLN A 142 -37.99 13.11 -5.93
C GLN A 142 -36.83 12.21 -6.37
N SER A 143 -37.13 10.96 -6.78
CA SER A 143 -36.11 10.07 -7.37
C SER A 143 -35.41 10.71 -8.56
N ALA A 144 -36.15 11.35 -9.47
CA ALA A 144 -35.55 12.05 -10.62
C ALA A 144 -34.64 13.23 -10.19
N LYS A 145 -35.02 13.98 -9.15
CA LYS A 145 -34.16 15.04 -8.59
C LYS A 145 -32.90 14.47 -7.97
N ALA A 146 -33.01 13.39 -7.20
CA ALA A 146 -31.87 12.72 -6.61
C ALA A 146 -30.89 12.17 -7.66
N GLN A 147 -31.42 11.60 -8.74
CA GLN A 147 -30.61 11.14 -9.86
C GLN A 147 -29.84 12.31 -10.53
N ASN A 148 -30.44 13.48 -10.67
CA ASN A 148 -29.73 14.67 -11.17
C ASN A 148 -28.62 15.08 -10.21
N ILE A 149 -28.83 15.09 -8.89
CA ILE A 149 -27.77 15.35 -7.90
C ILE A 149 -26.63 14.32 -8.06
N MET A 150 -26.97 13.03 -8.23
CA MET A 150 -25.98 11.99 -8.43
C MET A 150 -25.14 12.19 -9.70
N ILE A 151 -25.74 12.69 -10.78
CA ILE A 151 -25.05 12.90 -12.06
C ILE A 151 -24.23 14.20 -12.04
N ASP A 152 -24.84 15.28 -11.56
CA ASP A 152 -24.26 16.63 -11.74
C ASP A 152 -23.33 17.02 -10.61
N GLU A 153 -23.55 16.53 -9.39
CA GLU A 153 -22.82 16.93 -8.19
C GLU A 153 -21.95 15.78 -7.62
N VAL A 154 -22.49 14.57 -7.46
CA VAL A 154 -21.77 13.45 -6.82
C VAL A 154 -20.76 12.81 -7.78
N ALA A 155 -21.12 12.60 -9.06
CA ALA A 155 -20.27 11.87 -9.99
C ALA A 155 -18.90 12.55 -10.23
N PRO A 156 -18.79 13.88 -10.38
CA PRO A 156 -17.51 14.53 -10.53
C PRO A 156 -16.58 14.32 -9.32
N LEU A 157 -17.11 14.48 -8.10
CA LEU A 157 -16.35 14.25 -6.86
C LEU A 157 -15.89 12.79 -6.74
N TYR A 158 -16.79 11.85 -7.05
CA TYR A 158 -16.44 10.44 -7.08
C TYR A 158 -15.29 10.16 -8.04
N ASP A 159 -15.35 10.66 -9.26
CA ASP A 159 -14.35 10.38 -10.30
C ASP A 159 -12.97 10.96 -9.91
N GLU A 160 -12.94 12.13 -9.24
CA GLU A 160 -11.70 12.70 -8.71
C GLU A 160 -11.11 11.87 -7.58
N ILE A 161 -11.92 11.45 -6.58
CA ILE A 161 -11.50 10.61 -5.46
C ILE A 161 -11.04 9.24 -5.97
N TYR A 162 -11.83 8.61 -6.85
CA TYR A 162 -11.50 7.33 -7.45
C TYR A 162 -10.17 7.37 -8.23
N SER A 163 -9.95 8.41 -9.02
CA SER A 163 -8.68 8.62 -9.73
C SER A 163 -7.52 8.81 -8.75
N GLY A 164 -7.72 9.63 -7.72
CA GLY A 164 -6.71 9.85 -6.68
C GLY A 164 -6.30 8.55 -5.97
N MET A 165 -7.26 7.72 -5.58
CA MET A 165 -6.97 6.40 -4.96
C MET A 165 -6.18 5.49 -5.90
N ARG A 166 -6.49 5.48 -7.19
CA ARG A 166 -5.73 4.73 -8.19
C ARG A 166 -4.32 5.28 -8.34
N ASP A 167 -4.14 6.59 -8.30
CA ASP A 167 -2.82 7.22 -8.40
C ASP A 167 -1.99 6.93 -7.15
N LEU A 168 -2.60 6.92 -5.97
CA LEU A 168 -1.95 6.49 -4.73
C LEU A 168 -1.49 5.02 -4.82
N MET A 169 -2.35 4.13 -5.30
CA MET A 169 -2.01 2.73 -5.50
C MET A 169 -0.87 2.55 -6.51
N ASN A 170 -0.90 3.26 -7.64
CA ASN A 170 0.16 3.23 -8.65
C ASN A 170 1.49 3.79 -8.11
N THR A 171 1.43 4.82 -7.28
CA THR A 171 2.62 5.37 -6.61
C THR A 171 3.24 4.33 -5.69
N LYS A 172 2.44 3.61 -4.89
CA LYS A 172 2.90 2.49 -4.06
C LYS A 172 3.58 1.38 -4.87
N VAL A 173 3.00 1.01 -6.03
CA VAL A 173 3.62 0.02 -6.94
C VAL A 173 4.99 0.51 -7.40
N THR A 174 5.07 1.74 -7.91
CA THR A 174 6.30 2.30 -8.46
C THR A 174 7.42 2.42 -7.40
N GLU A 175 7.07 2.87 -6.20
CA GLU A 175 8.03 3.00 -5.10
C GLU A 175 8.47 1.63 -4.57
N GLY A 176 7.56 0.66 -4.55
CA GLY A 176 7.87 -0.74 -4.22
C GLY A 176 8.86 -1.37 -5.20
N ASP A 177 8.68 -1.14 -6.49
CA ASP A 177 9.60 -1.61 -7.54
C ASP A 177 10.99 -0.98 -7.39
N HIS A 178 11.08 0.33 -7.15
CA HIS A 178 12.36 1.01 -6.87
C HIS A 178 13.06 0.46 -5.63
N LEU A 179 12.32 0.12 -4.58
CA LEU A 179 12.90 -0.51 -3.40
C LEU A 179 13.40 -1.92 -3.69
N ALA A 180 12.67 -2.71 -4.47
CA ALA A 180 13.08 -4.05 -4.88
C ALA A 180 14.38 -4.01 -5.71
N ASP A 181 14.50 -3.07 -6.64
CA ASP A 181 15.72 -2.84 -7.43
C ASP A 181 16.90 -2.45 -6.54
N THR A 182 16.68 -1.54 -5.59
CA THR A 182 17.70 -1.12 -4.62
C THR A 182 18.20 -2.30 -3.78
N LEU A 183 17.27 -3.14 -3.28
CA LEU A 183 17.58 -4.35 -2.52
C LEU A 183 18.43 -5.32 -3.34
N SER A 184 18.10 -5.51 -4.61
CA SER A 184 18.83 -6.39 -5.53
C SER A 184 20.27 -5.91 -5.71
N VAL A 185 20.48 -4.61 -5.92
CA VAL A 185 21.82 -4.01 -6.08
C VAL A 185 22.64 -4.13 -4.79
N VAL A 186 22.04 -3.81 -3.63
CA VAL A 186 22.71 -3.94 -2.32
C VAL A 186 23.11 -5.40 -2.07
N THR A 187 22.23 -6.35 -2.34
CA THR A 187 22.50 -7.78 -2.19
C THR A 187 23.67 -8.21 -3.09
N LEU A 188 23.70 -7.79 -4.34
CA LEU A 188 24.78 -8.10 -5.27
C LEU A 188 26.13 -7.55 -4.79
N ILE A 189 26.16 -6.31 -4.29
CA ILE A 189 27.39 -5.70 -3.74
C ILE A 189 27.92 -6.53 -2.56
N PHE A 190 27.05 -6.96 -1.64
CA PHE A 190 27.47 -7.81 -0.51
C PHE A 190 28.03 -9.16 -0.97
N ILE A 191 27.39 -9.81 -1.93
CA ILE A 191 27.88 -11.07 -2.50
C ILE A 191 29.29 -10.91 -3.08
N ILE A 192 29.52 -9.82 -3.83
CA ILE A 192 30.84 -9.52 -4.41
C ILE A 192 31.89 -9.29 -3.30
N ILE A 193 31.57 -8.54 -2.27
CA ILE A 193 32.47 -8.29 -1.14
C ILE A 193 32.87 -9.61 -0.47
N ILE A 194 31.91 -10.48 -0.17
CA ILE A 194 32.17 -11.78 0.47
C ILE A 194 33.04 -12.65 -0.44
N ALA A 195 32.73 -12.70 -1.75
CA ALA A 195 33.52 -13.45 -2.72
C ALA A 195 34.97 -12.97 -2.78
N VAL A 196 35.19 -11.66 -2.81
CA VAL A 196 36.57 -11.08 -2.81
C VAL A 196 37.31 -11.44 -1.52
N ILE A 197 36.65 -11.36 -0.36
CA ILE A 197 37.25 -11.76 0.93
C ILE A 197 37.69 -13.22 0.90
N ILE A 198 36.88 -14.11 0.35
CA ILE A 198 37.22 -15.54 0.24
C ILE A 198 38.39 -15.79 -0.74
N ILE A 199 38.40 -15.11 -1.89
CA ILE A 199 39.44 -15.30 -2.92
C ILE A 199 40.82 -14.80 -2.45
N VAL A 200 40.85 -13.72 -1.67
CA VAL A 200 42.13 -13.08 -1.22
C VAL A 200 42.73 -13.80 0.02
N SER A 201 42.02 -14.76 0.62
CA SER A 201 42.43 -15.52 1.82
C SER A 201 43.22 -16.76 1.48
#